data_3e261fae52da59d885ad056f955b48d2
#
_entry.id   3e261fae52da59d885ad056f955b48d2
#
_cell.length_a   1.000
_cell.length_b   1.000
_cell.length_c   1.000
_cell.angle_alpha   90.00
_cell.angle_beta   90.00
_cell.angle_gamma   90.00
#
_symmetry.space_group_name_H-M   'P 1'
#
loop_
_entity.id
_entity.type
_entity.pdbx_description
1 polymer ?
#
loop_
_entity_poly.entity_id
_entity_poly.type
_entity_poly.pdbx_seq_one_letter_code
_entity_poly.pdbx_strand_id
1 'polypeptide(L)'
;MYNAVGIDVSKGKSTVAVLQPAGVIIRKPFNVNHTSSELDELAKYIGSLEGETRVVLECTGRYHEPVVKTLSEAGLFVSAVNPHLIKNFGNNSIRKVKSDPADAKKIARYTLDNWIELRQYSSMDNTRTQLKTLNSQFSFFMKQKVAAKANLIALLDNTYPGVNKLFDSPVRDDGSEKWVDYAYSFWHVDCVRKIGLKTFTERYQAFCKKHHYNFQ
;
A
#
# COMPACT_ATOMS: atom_id res chain seq x y z
N MET A 1 -10.62 16.20 32.91
CA MET A 1 -11.02 16.87 31.66
C MET A 1 -10.51 16.04 30.50
N TYR A 2 -11.31 15.84 29.43
CA TYR A 2 -10.93 15.01 28.29
C TYR A 2 -10.83 15.88 27.05
N ASN A 3 -9.75 15.72 26.27
CA ASN A 3 -9.56 16.41 25.01
C ASN A 3 -9.52 15.39 23.88
N ALA A 4 -10.41 15.54 22.93
CA ALA A 4 -10.46 14.71 21.73
C ALA A 4 -9.87 15.47 20.55
N VAL A 5 -8.80 14.96 20.00
CA VAL A 5 -8.15 15.50 18.82
C VAL A 5 -8.49 14.62 17.64
N GLY A 6 -9.23 15.16 16.68
CA GLY A 6 -9.54 14.49 15.42
C GLY A 6 -8.67 15.06 14.30
N ILE A 7 -8.01 14.19 13.57
CA ILE A 7 -7.12 14.55 12.47
C ILE A 7 -7.62 13.91 11.17
N ASP A 8 -8.05 14.75 10.24
CA ASP A 8 -8.33 14.36 8.86
C ASP A 8 -7.05 14.48 8.03
N VAL A 9 -6.57 13.35 7.49
CA VAL A 9 -5.27 13.26 6.84
C VAL A 9 -5.41 13.26 5.34
N SER A 10 -4.70 14.19 4.69
CA SER A 10 -4.54 14.28 3.23
C SER A 10 -3.08 14.16 2.82
N LYS A 11 -2.83 14.13 1.51
CA LYS A 11 -1.46 14.10 0.98
C LYS A 11 -0.70 15.38 1.34
N GLY A 12 0.31 15.25 2.21
CA GLY A 12 1.21 16.35 2.60
C GLY A 12 0.64 17.35 3.60
N LYS A 13 -0.61 17.22 4.02
CA LYS A 13 -1.24 18.09 5.02
C LYS A 13 -2.33 17.34 5.80
N SER A 14 -2.67 17.85 6.98
CA SER A 14 -3.79 17.38 7.79
C SER A 14 -4.63 18.55 8.30
N THR A 15 -5.93 18.31 8.51
CA THR A 15 -6.80 19.22 9.22
C THR A 15 -7.05 18.68 10.62
N VAL A 16 -6.83 19.51 11.63
CA VAL A 16 -6.92 19.15 13.05
C VAL A 16 -8.08 19.86 13.71
N ALA A 17 -8.89 19.13 14.47
CA ALA A 17 -9.94 19.69 15.33
C ALA A 17 -9.76 19.21 16.76
N VAL A 18 -9.96 20.09 17.74
CA VAL A 18 -9.85 19.76 19.16
C VAL A 18 -11.18 20.05 19.84
N LEU A 19 -11.79 19.01 20.40
CA LEU A 19 -13.08 19.08 21.09
C LEU A 19 -12.94 18.57 22.53
N GLN A 20 -13.85 19.06 23.39
CA GLN A 20 -14.12 18.52 24.71
C GLN A 20 -15.53 17.93 24.78
N PRO A 21 -15.87 17.20 25.87
CA PRO A 21 -17.22 16.69 26.09
C PRO A 21 -18.31 17.73 25.82
N ALA A 22 -19.49 17.29 25.43
CA ALA A 22 -20.60 18.15 24.97
C ALA A 22 -20.31 18.94 23.67
N GLY A 23 -19.22 18.63 22.96
CA GLY A 23 -18.90 19.25 21.67
C GLY A 23 -18.26 20.65 21.77
N VAL A 24 -17.75 21.01 22.94
CA VAL A 24 -17.04 22.27 23.15
C VAL A 24 -15.80 22.34 22.27
N ILE A 25 -15.69 23.37 21.44
CA ILE A 25 -14.56 23.56 20.54
C ILE A 25 -13.45 24.31 21.28
N ILE A 26 -12.33 23.64 21.56
CA ILE A 26 -11.16 24.27 22.20
C ILE A 26 -10.39 25.13 21.19
N ARG A 27 -10.25 24.64 19.97
CA ARG A 27 -9.65 25.37 18.87
C ARG A 27 -10.42 25.13 17.59
N LYS A 28 -10.69 26.18 16.81
CA LYS A 28 -11.27 26.04 15.46
C LYS A 28 -10.38 25.14 14.61
N PRO A 29 -10.92 24.33 13.70
CA PRO A 29 -10.11 23.49 12.83
C PRO A 29 -9.03 24.28 12.12
N PHE A 30 -7.82 23.72 12.09
CA PHE A 30 -6.65 24.34 11.48
C PHE A 30 -5.86 23.30 10.69
N ASN A 31 -5.09 23.78 9.72
CA ASN A 31 -4.26 22.93 8.88
C ASN A 31 -2.85 22.83 9.43
N VAL A 32 -2.23 21.68 9.21
CA VAL A 32 -0.84 21.36 9.55
C VAL A 32 -0.23 20.66 8.34
N ASN A 33 0.88 21.17 7.82
CA ASN A 33 1.62 20.49 6.77
C ASN A 33 2.47 19.36 7.37
N HIS A 34 2.75 18.33 6.58
CA HIS A 34 3.56 17.21 7.04
C HIS A 34 5.07 17.51 6.96
N THR A 35 5.45 18.72 7.37
CA THR A 35 6.85 19.08 7.63
C THR A 35 7.22 18.69 9.06
N SER A 36 8.50 18.37 9.30
CA SER A 36 8.94 18.00 10.66
C SER A 36 8.61 19.09 11.67
N SER A 37 8.88 20.37 11.33
CA SER A 37 8.64 21.51 12.20
C SER A 37 7.17 21.63 12.60
N GLU A 38 6.24 21.59 11.63
CA GLU A 38 4.81 21.76 11.92
C GLU A 38 4.22 20.56 12.67
N LEU A 39 4.70 19.34 12.42
CA LEU A 39 4.30 18.16 13.18
C LEU A 39 4.82 18.19 14.61
N ASP A 40 6.04 18.67 14.84
CA ASP A 40 6.61 18.86 16.18
C ASP A 40 5.86 19.96 16.96
N GLU A 41 5.48 21.04 16.29
CA GLU A 41 4.63 22.11 16.87
C GLU A 41 3.25 21.56 17.24
N LEU A 42 2.66 20.73 16.38
CA LEU A 42 1.40 20.06 16.67
C LEU A 42 1.53 19.15 17.91
N ALA A 43 2.59 18.36 17.99
CA ALA A 43 2.85 17.48 19.13
C ALA A 43 2.98 18.29 20.44
N LYS A 44 3.73 19.38 20.43
CA LYS A 44 3.87 20.31 21.58
C LYS A 44 2.53 20.92 21.97
N TYR A 45 1.75 21.39 20.99
CA TYR A 45 0.43 21.96 21.23
C TYR A 45 -0.52 20.94 21.87
N ILE A 46 -0.58 19.72 21.35
CA ILE A 46 -1.44 18.66 21.90
C ILE A 46 -0.98 18.28 23.32
N GLY A 47 0.34 18.17 23.54
CA GLY A 47 0.92 17.88 24.84
C GLY A 47 0.71 18.99 25.89
N SER A 48 0.45 20.23 25.47
CA SER A 48 0.16 21.34 26.37
C SER A 48 -1.30 21.41 26.82
N LEU A 49 -2.19 20.60 26.26
CA LEU A 49 -3.61 20.58 26.62
C LEU A 49 -3.78 19.99 28.04
N GLU A 50 -4.45 20.70 28.93
CA GLU A 50 -4.73 20.22 30.27
C GLU A 50 -5.71 19.05 30.27
N GLY A 51 -5.36 17.96 30.98
CA GLY A 51 -6.17 16.76 31.12
C GLY A 51 -5.78 15.64 30.18
N GLU A 52 -6.57 14.56 30.16
CA GLU A 52 -6.32 13.40 29.32
C GLU A 52 -6.66 13.72 27.85
N THR A 53 -5.70 13.56 26.98
CA THR A 53 -5.85 13.83 25.54
C THR A 53 -5.69 12.57 24.72
N ARG A 54 -6.67 12.29 23.85
CA ARG A 54 -6.58 11.21 22.86
C ARG A 54 -6.68 11.77 21.46
N VAL A 55 -5.76 11.31 20.61
CA VAL A 55 -5.69 11.68 19.21
C VAL A 55 -6.22 10.53 18.37
N VAL A 56 -7.15 10.80 17.49
CA VAL A 56 -7.66 9.84 16.51
C VAL A 56 -7.44 10.39 15.11
N LEU A 57 -6.98 9.52 14.23
CA LEU A 57 -6.85 9.80 12.82
C LEU A 57 -7.34 8.62 11.98
N GLU A 58 -7.72 8.94 10.75
CA GLU A 58 -8.18 7.96 9.79
C GLU A 58 -7.01 7.36 9.00
N CYS A 59 -6.93 6.01 8.93
CA CYS A 59 -5.90 5.30 8.16
C CYS A 59 -6.21 5.31 6.67
N THR A 60 -5.92 6.40 5.98
CA THR A 60 -6.10 6.51 4.54
C THR A 60 -4.75 6.38 3.83
N GLY A 61 -4.47 5.22 3.24
CA GLY A 61 -3.19 4.96 2.56
C GLY A 61 -1.98 5.07 3.50
N ARG A 62 -0.91 5.74 3.04
CA ARG A 62 0.34 5.95 3.80
C ARG A 62 0.49 7.36 4.37
N TYR A 63 -0.43 8.25 4.04
CA TYR A 63 -0.27 9.66 4.39
C TYR A 63 -0.34 9.95 5.89
N HIS A 64 -0.93 9.04 6.67
CA HIS A 64 -1.02 9.13 8.11
C HIS A 64 0.27 8.75 8.85
N GLU A 65 1.17 7.97 8.21
CA GLU A 65 2.38 7.43 8.86
C GLU A 65 3.26 8.51 9.51
N PRO A 66 3.60 9.64 8.86
CA PRO A 66 4.42 10.68 9.48
C PRO A 66 3.76 11.30 10.71
N VAL A 67 2.44 11.53 10.65
CA VAL A 67 1.66 12.14 11.74
C VAL A 67 1.65 11.20 12.95
N VAL A 68 1.29 9.93 12.73
CA VAL A 68 1.27 8.90 13.80
C VAL A 68 2.64 8.75 14.43
N LYS A 69 3.69 8.67 13.61
CA LYS A 69 5.06 8.52 14.09
C LYS A 69 5.44 9.67 15.03
N THR A 70 5.36 10.91 14.56
CA THR A 70 5.75 12.09 15.35
C THR A 70 4.95 12.20 16.65
N LEU A 71 3.63 12.04 16.58
CA LEU A 71 2.79 12.15 17.77
C LEU A 71 3.01 11.01 18.78
N SER A 72 3.24 9.79 18.30
CA SER A 72 3.54 8.64 19.16
C SER A 72 4.93 8.74 19.80
N GLU A 73 5.94 9.22 19.06
CA GLU A 73 7.29 9.46 19.56
C GLU A 73 7.30 10.58 20.63
N ALA A 74 6.37 11.54 20.53
CA ALA A 74 6.14 12.54 21.56
C ALA A 74 5.40 12.02 22.80
N GLY A 75 5.09 10.72 22.87
CA GLY A 75 4.43 10.09 24.02
C GLY A 75 2.92 10.31 24.07
N LEU A 76 2.29 10.83 23.03
CA LEU A 76 0.86 11.08 22.99
C LEU A 76 0.07 9.78 22.73
N PHE A 77 -1.14 9.70 23.27
CA PHE A 77 -2.07 8.63 22.93
C PHE A 77 -2.62 8.86 21.52
N VAL A 78 -2.20 8.05 20.58
CA VAL A 78 -2.65 8.11 19.19
C VAL A 78 -3.38 6.83 18.84
N SER A 79 -4.55 6.93 18.22
CA SER A 79 -5.33 5.81 17.70
C SER A 79 -5.56 5.99 16.19
N ALA A 80 -5.13 4.99 15.42
CA ALA A 80 -5.33 4.96 13.97
C ALA A 80 -6.54 4.06 13.67
N VAL A 81 -7.61 4.63 13.15
CA VAL A 81 -8.88 3.92 12.97
C VAL A 81 -9.20 3.65 11.51
N ASN A 82 -9.98 2.60 11.27
CA ASN A 82 -10.43 2.25 9.93
C ASN A 82 -11.41 3.34 9.40
N PRO A 83 -11.20 3.83 8.16
CA PRO A 83 -12.09 4.80 7.51
C PRO A 83 -13.58 4.44 7.54
N HIS A 84 -13.91 3.15 7.46
CA HIS A 84 -15.30 2.68 7.53
C HIS A 84 -15.98 3.02 8.85
N LEU A 85 -15.26 3.01 9.97
CA LEU A 85 -15.81 3.38 11.28
C LEU A 85 -16.21 4.84 11.31
N ILE A 86 -15.31 5.72 10.85
CA ILE A 86 -15.58 7.16 10.77
C ILE A 86 -16.68 7.47 9.75
N LYS A 87 -16.67 6.78 8.60
CA LYS A 87 -17.70 6.98 7.57
C LYS A 87 -19.10 6.64 8.08
N ASN A 88 -19.25 5.57 8.83
CA ASN A 88 -20.54 5.10 9.36
C ASN A 88 -21.00 5.88 10.59
N PHE A 89 -20.08 6.53 11.30
CA PHE A 89 -20.37 7.34 12.46
C PHE A 89 -21.14 8.61 12.07
N GLY A 90 -22.26 8.88 12.74
CA GLY A 90 -23.02 10.12 12.57
C GLY A 90 -23.64 10.34 11.18
N ASN A 91 -23.97 9.27 10.44
CA ASN A 91 -24.56 9.33 9.09
C ASN A 91 -26.03 9.82 9.04
N ASN A 92 -26.60 10.26 10.16
CA ASN A 92 -28.01 10.64 10.28
C ASN A 92 -28.37 12.03 9.74
N SER A 93 -27.45 12.78 9.14
CA SER A 93 -27.75 14.09 8.58
C SER A 93 -28.06 14.03 7.07
N ILE A 94 -29.19 14.62 6.69
CA ILE A 94 -29.69 14.68 5.31
C ILE A 94 -28.81 15.55 4.40
N ARG A 95 -28.05 16.49 4.96
CA ARG A 95 -27.13 17.36 4.23
C ARG A 95 -25.69 17.05 4.61
N LYS A 96 -24.97 16.38 3.72
CA LYS A 96 -23.52 16.11 3.87
C LYS A 96 -22.73 17.28 3.31
N VAL A 97 -22.33 18.21 4.17
CA VAL A 97 -21.26 19.17 3.81
C VAL A 97 -19.94 18.43 3.98
N LYS A 98 -19.38 18.01 2.86
CA LYS A 98 -18.04 17.38 2.85
C LYS A 98 -17.00 18.49 2.81
N SER A 99 -16.26 18.67 3.90
CA SER A 99 -15.10 19.56 3.98
C SER A 99 -14.14 19.04 5.04
N ASP A 100 -12.84 19.21 4.82
CA ASP A 100 -11.78 18.75 5.72
C ASP A 100 -12.03 19.21 7.19
N PRO A 101 -12.46 20.47 7.48
CA PRO A 101 -12.83 20.89 8.83
C PRO A 101 -14.02 20.15 9.45
N ALA A 102 -15.00 19.76 8.63
CA ALA A 102 -16.15 18.98 9.10
C ALA A 102 -15.74 17.52 9.40
N ASP A 103 -14.87 16.95 8.56
CA ASP A 103 -14.36 15.60 8.73
C ASP A 103 -13.45 15.50 9.96
N ALA A 104 -12.54 16.46 10.19
CA ALA A 104 -11.74 16.53 11.42
C ALA A 104 -12.60 16.63 12.69
N LYS A 105 -13.65 17.45 12.67
CA LYS A 105 -14.61 17.53 13.79
C LYS A 105 -15.37 16.24 14.00
N LYS A 106 -15.75 15.55 12.92
CA LYS A 106 -16.42 14.25 12.97
C LYS A 106 -15.53 13.20 13.63
N ILE A 107 -14.23 13.17 13.28
CA ILE A 107 -13.24 12.29 13.90
C ILE A 107 -13.09 12.62 15.39
N ALA A 108 -13.01 13.91 15.76
CA ALA A 108 -12.93 14.29 17.16
C ALA A 108 -14.19 13.92 17.98
N ARG A 109 -15.40 14.01 17.39
CA ARG A 109 -16.62 13.49 18.02
C ARG A 109 -16.60 11.98 18.18
N TYR A 110 -16.18 11.25 17.14
CA TYR A 110 -16.00 9.81 17.23
C TYR A 110 -15.06 9.45 18.38
N THR A 111 -13.98 10.23 18.58
CA THR A 111 -13.04 10.05 19.68
C THR A 111 -13.72 10.14 21.04
N LEU A 112 -14.60 11.14 21.24
CA LEU A 112 -15.34 11.32 22.51
C LEU A 112 -16.31 10.16 22.76
N ASP A 113 -17.06 9.77 21.75
CA ASP A 113 -18.11 8.76 21.89
C ASP A 113 -17.53 7.33 22.09
N ASN A 114 -16.34 7.08 21.56
CA ASN A 114 -15.69 5.78 21.65
C ASN A 114 -14.45 5.77 22.56
N TRP A 115 -14.38 6.73 23.50
CA TRP A 115 -13.19 6.99 24.31
C TRP A 115 -12.56 5.75 24.92
N ILE A 116 -13.33 4.90 25.56
CA ILE A 116 -12.85 3.69 26.27
C ILE A 116 -12.39 2.62 25.28
N GLU A 117 -13.01 2.53 24.10
CA GLU A 117 -12.75 1.49 23.11
C GLU A 117 -11.54 1.81 22.21
N LEU A 118 -11.03 3.05 22.28
CA LEU A 118 -9.89 3.46 21.47
C LEU A 118 -8.65 2.68 21.83
N ARG A 119 -8.02 2.09 20.82
CA ARG A 119 -6.79 1.35 20.95
C ARG A 119 -5.60 2.23 20.58
N GLN A 120 -4.64 2.33 21.48
CA GLN A 120 -3.40 3.05 21.20
C GLN A 120 -2.60 2.36 20.09
N TYR A 121 -2.08 3.14 19.17
CA TYR A 121 -1.20 2.69 18.11
C TYR A 121 0.10 2.12 18.68
N SER A 122 0.55 0.98 18.14
CA SER A 122 1.73 0.27 18.66
C SER A 122 2.74 0.00 17.54
N SER A 123 3.98 -0.35 17.94
CA SER A 123 5.03 -0.80 17.02
C SER A 123 4.60 -2.06 16.22
N MET A 124 3.76 -2.91 16.82
CA MET A 124 3.16 -4.06 16.13
C MET A 124 2.26 -3.65 14.97
N ASP A 125 1.50 -2.56 15.13
CA ASP A 125 0.65 -2.02 14.07
C ASP A 125 1.50 -1.45 12.91
N ASN A 126 2.64 -0.87 13.21
CA ASN A 126 3.61 -0.44 12.20
C ASN A 126 4.16 -1.63 11.40
N THR A 127 4.59 -2.69 12.06
CA THR A 127 5.06 -3.92 11.39
C THR A 127 3.99 -4.53 10.49
N ARG A 128 2.74 -4.60 10.96
CA ARG A 128 1.61 -5.08 10.15
C ARG A 128 1.37 -4.21 8.93
N THR A 129 1.50 -2.91 9.06
CA THR A 129 1.34 -1.96 7.95
C THR A 129 2.45 -2.15 6.92
N GLN A 130 3.69 -2.33 7.34
CA GLN A 130 4.82 -2.64 6.46
C GLN A 130 4.61 -3.96 5.71
N LEU A 131 4.19 -5.02 6.41
CA LEU A 131 3.89 -6.32 5.78
C LEU A 131 2.76 -6.22 4.75
N LYS A 132 1.67 -5.51 5.06
CA LYS A 132 0.58 -5.26 4.09
C LYS A 132 1.08 -4.53 2.86
N THR A 133 1.97 -3.57 3.03
CA THR A 133 2.57 -2.82 1.93
C THR A 133 3.42 -3.71 1.04
N LEU A 134 4.32 -4.51 1.62
CA LEU A 134 5.16 -5.45 0.88
C LEU A 134 4.31 -6.48 0.13
N ASN A 135 3.28 -7.02 0.76
CA ASN A 135 2.35 -7.95 0.11
C ASN A 135 1.58 -7.30 -1.05
N SER A 136 1.17 -6.03 -0.90
CA SER A 136 0.52 -5.28 -1.98
C SER A 136 1.47 -5.05 -3.17
N GLN A 137 2.73 -4.70 -2.91
CA GLN A 137 3.75 -4.56 -3.95
C GLN A 137 4.04 -5.89 -4.64
N PHE A 138 4.22 -6.95 -3.87
CA PHE A 138 4.39 -8.31 -4.43
C PHE A 138 3.23 -8.69 -5.35
N SER A 139 2.00 -8.51 -4.88
CA SER A 139 0.79 -8.80 -5.67
C SER A 139 0.71 -7.96 -6.95
N PHE A 140 1.14 -6.70 -6.91
CA PHE A 140 1.21 -5.83 -8.08
C PHE A 140 2.21 -6.37 -9.12
N PHE A 141 3.43 -6.69 -8.71
CA PHE A 141 4.44 -7.24 -9.63
C PHE A 141 4.03 -8.61 -10.19
N MET A 142 3.40 -9.45 -9.37
CA MET A 142 2.89 -10.75 -9.83
C MET A 142 1.81 -10.58 -10.92
N LYS A 143 0.89 -9.62 -10.77
CA LYS A 143 -0.10 -9.31 -11.81
C LYS A 143 0.55 -8.83 -13.09
N GLN A 144 1.57 -7.97 -12.99
CA GLN A 144 2.32 -7.50 -14.17
C GLN A 144 3.08 -8.64 -14.85
N LYS A 145 3.73 -9.53 -14.08
CA LYS A 145 4.39 -10.73 -14.63
C LYS A 145 3.40 -11.58 -15.44
N VAL A 146 2.22 -11.87 -14.87
CA VAL A 146 1.19 -12.66 -15.54
C VAL A 146 0.69 -11.99 -16.82
N ALA A 147 0.43 -10.69 -16.78
CA ALA A 147 -0.02 -9.93 -17.95
C ALA A 147 1.06 -9.88 -19.06
N ALA A 148 2.31 -9.63 -18.71
CA ALA A 148 3.42 -9.64 -19.66
C ALA A 148 3.62 -11.02 -20.32
N LYS A 149 3.52 -12.08 -19.52
CA LYS A 149 3.60 -13.47 -20.00
C LYS A 149 2.47 -13.82 -20.97
N ALA A 150 1.23 -13.43 -20.65
CA ALA A 150 0.09 -13.62 -21.54
C ALA A 150 0.26 -12.87 -22.86
N ASN A 151 0.74 -11.64 -22.83
CA ASN A 151 1.02 -10.84 -24.01
C ASN A 151 2.14 -11.48 -24.86
N LEU A 152 3.21 -11.96 -24.23
CA LEU A 152 4.28 -12.65 -24.94
C LEU A 152 3.76 -13.89 -25.67
N ILE A 153 2.92 -14.70 -25.02
CA ILE A 153 2.31 -15.89 -25.64
C ILE A 153 1.47 -15.47 -26.85
N ALA A 154 0.63 -14.44 -26.72
CA ALA A 154 -0.22 -13.96 -27.81
C ALA A 154 0.61 -13.46 -29.02
N LEU A 155 1.75 -12.81 -28.78
CA LEU A 155 2.67 -12.41 -29.85
C LEU A 155 3.35 -13.60 -30.52
N LEU A 156 3.79 -14.58 -29.72
CA LEU A 156 4.45 -15.80 -30.21
C LEU A 156 3.49 -16.73 -30.97
N ASP A 157 2.20 -16.70 -30.65
CA ASP A 157 1.20 -17.50 -31.41
C ASP A 157 1.16 -17.14 -32.89
N ASN A 158 1.61 -15.95 -33.28
CA ASN A 158 1.75 -15.56 -34.70
C ASN A 158 3.05 -16.06 -35.35
N THR A 159 4.10 -16.32 -34.58
CA THR A 159 5.44 -16.65 -35.12
C THR A 159 5.89 -18.05 -34.75
N TYR A 160 5.49 -18.55 -33.60
CA TYR A 160 5.80 -19.89 -33.11
C TYR A 160 4.65 -20.42 -32.21
N PRO A 161 3.51 -20.84 -32.80
CA PRO A 161 2.35 -21.32 -32.04
C PRO A 161 2.71 -22.48 -31.11
N GLY A 162 2.30 -22.37 -29.84
CA GLY A 162 2.48 -23.44 -28.85
C GLY A 162 3.89 -23.55 -28.26
N VAL A 163 4.80 -22.60 -28.53
CA VAL A 163 6.18 -22.61 -27.99
C VAL A 163 6.21 -22.68 -26.46
N ASN A 164 5.24 -22.08 -25.79
CA ASN A 164 5.08 -22.09 -24.35
C ASN A 164 4.72 -23.48 -23.76
N LYS A 165 4.36 -24.43 -24.60
CA LYS A 165 4.02 -25.83 -24.23
C LYS A 165 5.09 -26.84 -24.58
N LEU A 166 6.22 -26.41 -25.20
CA LEU A 166 7.27 -27.31 -25.63
C LEU A 166 8.06 -27.95 -24.47
N PHE A 167 8.06 -27.28 -23.31
CA PHE A 167 8.86 -27.73 -22.17
C PHE A 167 8.00 -27.81 -20.91
N ASP A 168 8.01 -28.95 -20.26
CA ASP A 168 7.43 -29.20 -18.95
C ASP A 168 8.54 -28.96 -17.89
N SER A 169 8.90 -27.70 -17.70
CA SER A 169 9.97 -27.33 -16.76
C SER A 169 9.42 -26.36 -15.72
N PRO A 170 9.70 -26.61 -14.42
CA PRO A 170 9.30 -25.69 -13.37
C PRO A 170 10.00 -24.33 -13.54
N VAL A 171 9.38 -23.28 -12.97
CA VAL A 171 10.01 -21.97 -12.85
C VAL A 171 11.22 -22.10 -11.92
N ARG A 172 12.35 -21.55 -12.28
CA ARG A 172 13.57 -21.55 -11.47
C ARG A 172 13.49 -20.54 -10.32
N ASP A 173 14.37 -20.64 -9.36
CA ASP A 173 14.45 -19.73 -8.20
C ASP A 173 14.68 -18.27 -8.61
N ASP A 174 15.40 -18.04 -9.72
CA ASP A 174 15.61 -16.72 -10.33
C ASP A 174 14.39 -16.23 -11.13
N GLY A 175 13.34 -17.03 -11.22
CA GLY A 175 12.11 -16.73 -11.95
C GLY A 175 12.19 -16.97 -13.46
N SER A 176 13.30 -17.52 -13.99
CA SER A 176 13.45 -17.87 -15.42
C SER A 176 12.63 -19.13 -15.77
N GLU A 177 12.16 -19.17 -17.01
CA GLU A 177 11.38 -20.27 -17.56
C GLU A 177 12.00 -20.72 -18.89
N LYS A 178 12.28 -22.01 -19.05
CA LYS A 178 12.97 -22.57 -20.22
C LYS A 178 12.32 -22.19 -21.55
N TRP A 179 10.98 -22.18 -21.61
CA TRP A 179 10.28 -21.82 -22.84
C TRP A 179 10.44 -20.32 -23.21
N VAL A 180 10.57 -19.44 -22.22
CA VAL A 180 10.79 -17.98 -22.45
C VAL A 180 12.19 -17.78 -23.04
N ASP A 181 13.22 -18.36 -22.43
CA ASP A 181 14.60 -18.28 -22.92
C ASP A 181 14.74 -18.94 -24.29
N TYR A 182 14.01 -20.05 -24.51
CA TYR A 182 13.96 -20.71 -25.79
C TYR A 182 13.31 -19.80 -26.85
N ALA A 183 12.15 -19.22 -26.56
CA ALA A 183 11.46 -18.30 -27.47
C ALA A 183 12.31 -17.05 -27.78
N TYR A 184 13.09 -16.57 -26.84
CA TYR A 184 14.04 -15.48 -27.09
C TYR A 184 15.14 -15.89 -28.09
N SER A 185 15.61 -17.13 -28.05
CA SER A 185 16.66 -17.65 -28.94
C SER A 185 16.11 -18.14 -30.29
N PHE A 186 14.89 -18.67 -30.30
CA PHE A 186 14.22 -19.28 -31.46
C PHE A 186 12.80 -18.66 -31.59
N TRP A 187 12.76 -17.37 -31.86
CA TRP A 187 11.53 -16.55 -31.83
C TRP A 187 10.51 -16.84 -32.94
N HIS A 188 10.92 -17.57 -33.98
CA HIS A 188 10.06 -17.93 -35.11
C HIS A 188 10.23 -19.42 -35.42
N VAL A 189 9.16 -20.10 -35.82
CA VAL A 189 9.18 -21.51 -36.16
C VAL A 189 10.19 -21.84 -37.28
N ASP A 190 10.46 -20.89 -38.16
CA ASP A 190 11.47 -21.04 -39.23
C ASP A 190 12.89 -21.13 -38.70
N CYS A 191 13.17 -20.65 -37.48
CA CYS A 191 14.46 -20.90 -36.84
C CYS A 191 14.74 -22.36 -36.56
N VAL A 192 13.69 -23.21 -36.62
CA VAL A 192 13.79 -24.66 -36.47
C VAL A 192 13.55 -25.35 -37.81
N ARG A 193 12.49 -24.97 -38.56
CA ARG A 193 12.07 -25.69 -39.79
C ARG A 193 13.02 -25.51 -40.95
N LYS A 194 13.66 -24.33 -41.09
CA LYS A 194 14.55 -24.03 -42.24
C LYS A 194 15.98 -24.51 -42.07
N ILE A 195 16.34 -25.06 -40.91
CA ILE A 195 17.65 -25.62 -40.63
C ILE A 195 17.56 -27.14 -40.48
N GLY A 196 18.57 -27.84 -40.96
CA GLY A 196 18.62 -29.28 -40.81
C GLY A 196 18.73 -29.72 -39.33
N LEU A 197 18.30 -30.95 -39.03
CA LEU A 197 18.28 -31.51 -37.67
C LEU A 197 19.64 -31.37 -36.95
N LYS A 198 20.73 -31.67 -37.65
CA LYS A 198 22.10 -31.56 -37.09
C LYS A 198 22.39 -30.15 -36.60
N THR A 199 22.16 -29.16 -37.45
CA THR A 199 22.40 -27.75 -37.11
C THR A 199 21.49 -27.27 -35.98
N PHE A 200 20.24 -27.71 -35.96
CA PHE A 200 19.32 -27.40 -34.86
C PHE A 200 19.82 -28.02 -33.55
N THR A 201 20.23 -29.29 -33.56
CA THR A 201 20.75 -29.96 -32.36
C THR A 201 21.97 -29.23 -31.79
N GLU A 202 22.91 -28.82 -32.64
CA GLU A 202 24.11 -28.09 -32.22
C GLU A 202 23.71 -26.74 -31.58
N ARG A 203 22.78 -25.98 -32.18
CA ARG A 203 22.28 -24.73 -31.64
C ARG A 203 21.53 -24.90 -30.34
N TYR A 204 20.72 -25.95 -30.25
CA TYR A 204 19.96 -26.25 -29.05
C TYR A 204 20.87 -26.71 -27.89
N GLN A 205 21.91 -27.50 -28.19
CA GLN A 205 22.95 -27.84 -27.19
C GLN A 205 23.68 -26.59 -26.68
N ALA A 206 24.05 -25.67 -27.57
CA ALA A 206 24.67 -24.40 -27.18
C ALA A 206 23.72 -23.54 -26.32
N PHE A 207 22.44 -23.51 -26.67
CA PHE A 207 21.39 -22.86 -25.86
C PHE A 207 21.29 -23.46 -24.46
N CYS A 208 21.17 -24.82 -24.37
CA CYS A 208 21.11 -25.49 -23.08
C CYS A 208 22.35 -25.21 -22.21
N LYS A 209 23.52 -25.26 -22.80
CA LYS A 209 24.80 -24.95 -22.11
C LYS A 209 24.82 -23.48 -21.61
N LYS A 210 24.44 -22.54 -22.47
CA LYS A 210 24.40 -21.11 -22.14
C LYS A 210 23.47 -20.80 -20.97
N HIS A 211 22.30 -21.40 -20.94
CA HIS A 211 21.25 -21.14 -19.95
C HIS A 211 21.21 -22.18 -18.81
N HIS A 212 22.21 -23.09 -18.75
CA HIS A 212 22.31 -24.16 -17.75
C HIS A 212 21.04 -25.05 -17.68
N TYR A 213 20.45 -25.36 -18.84
CA TYR A 213 19.38 -26.33 -18.96
C TYR A 213 19.90 -27.72 -19.28
N ASN A 214 19.21 -28.77 -18.80
CA ASN A 214 19.50 -30.12 -19.23
C ASN A 214 19.11 -30.26 -20.70
N PHE A 215 19.98 -30.92 -21.47
CA PHE A 215 19.70 -31.36 -22.83
C PHE A 215 18.85 -32.62 -22.75
N GLN A 216 17.62 -32.52 -23.23
CA GLN A 216 16.66 -33.60 -23.32
C GLN A 216 16.22 -33.75 -24.78
#